data_40daeb2b4e864a0a1f816c2c65da95f9
#
_entry.id   40daeb2b4e864a0a1f816c2c65da95f9
#
_cell.length_a   1.000
_cell.length_b   1.000
_cell.length_c   1.000
_cell.angle_alpha   90.00
_cell.angle_beta   90.00
_cell.angle_gamma   90.00
#
_symmetry.space_group_name_H-M   'P 1'
#
loop_
_entity.id
_entity.type
_entity.pdbx_description
1 polymer ?
#
loop_
_entity_poly.entity_id
_entity_poly.type
_entity_poly.pdbx_seq_one_letter_code
_entity_poly.pdbx_strand_id
1 'polypeptide(L)'
;LQREEISRKMDEDPDMAEREYFNKFSKGGAQNSVVRMETMIRNSFVYPPVMCNDTGKRKFIFTYDPARNFDGSVLSIFELIEDEKVGLKLRYVRCISFVDTETRKKTPLPMNEQVKIIKKLLVDYNGPNAADWENIEVYIDAGAGGGGISAVADNLMEDWEDSSGQVHRGMVDPEHKQYETSRVNYPNALPCIHLIEPASHKRLIFDALENMTKFDLIEFPDYDGKDVITIVNADGSYHDYELSFPERLALVQCNLAKTEITYMRKYISANGQTSYDLAKDKKNTMHDDRAYTVAMAAWVLSQKRRTDLINSNVQTDDDFSEFCFRAPKVK
;
A
#
# COMPACT_ATOMS: atom_id res chain seq x y z
N LEU A 1 16.20 -34.42 -25.69
CA LEU A 1 14.93 -33.73 -25.41
C LEU A 1 14.95 -33.02 -24.04
N GLN A 2 15.13 -33.76 -22.93
CA GLN A 2 15.10 -33.15 -21.57
C GLN A 2 16.27 -32.16 -21.31
N ARG A 3 17.50 -32.47 -21.78
CA ARG A 3 18.64 -31.58 -21.63
C ARG A 3 18.53 -30.30 -22.46
N GLU A 4 17.97 -30.38 -23.64
CA GLU A 4 17.78 -29.23 -24.53
C GLU A 4 16.68 -28.32 -24.00
N GLU A 5 15.62 -28.89 -23.41
CA GLU A 5 14.57 -28.13 -22.76
C GLU A 5 15.06 -27.39 -21.51
N ILE A 6 15.86 -28.06 -20.68
CA ILE A 6 16.53 -27.45 -19.51
C ILE A 6 17.45 -26.33 -19.96
N SER A 7 18.29 -26.56 -21.00
CA SER A 7 19.20 -25.53 -21.50
C SER A 7 18.44 -24.30 -22.00
N ARG A 8 17.36 -24.51 -22.77
CA ARG A 8 16.52 -23.42 -23.26
C ARG A 8 15.89 -22.64 -22.10
N LYS A 9 15.37 -23.34 -21.09
CA LYS A 9 14.78 -22.68 -19.91
C LYS A 9 15.81 -21.97 -19.05
N MET A 10 17.03 -22.48 -18.96
CA MET A 10 18.16 -21.78 -18.32
C MET A 10 18.53 -20.50 -19.06
N ASP A 11 18.41 -20.46 -20.39
CA ASP A 11 18.67 -19.25 -21.17
C ASP A 11 17.50 -18.24 -21.09
N GLU A 12 16.26 -18.72 -20.95
CA GLU A 12 15.06 -17.89 -20.86
C GLU A 12 14.85 -17.32 -19.43
N ASP A 13 14.96 -18.14 -18.40
CA ASP A 13 14.82 -17.78 -16.99
C ASP A 13 15.66 -18.71 -16.11
N PRO A 14 16.93 -18.37 -15.84
CA PRO A 14 17.83 -19.19 -15.04
C PRO A 14 17.31 -19.51 -13.63
N ASP A 15 16.69 -18.54 -12.98
CA ASP A 15 16.19 -18.69 -11.60
C ASP A 15 15.00 -19.66 -11.51
N MET A 16 14.13 -19.64 -12.53
CA MET A 16 13.01 -20.56 -12.63
C MET A 16 13.51 -21.97 -12.96
N ALA A 17 14.45 -22.08 -13.90
CA ALA A 17 15.02 -23.37 -14.31
C ALA A 17 15.81 -24.02 -13.15
N GLU A 18 16.58 -23.27 -12.39
CA GLU A 18 17.27 -23.78 -11.19
C GLU A 18 16.32 -24.29 -10.13
N ARG A 19 15.17 -23.63 -9.95
CA ARG A 19 14.12 -24.04 -9.01
C ARG A 19 13.43 -25.30 -9.45
N GLU A 20 12.97 -25.36 -10.71
CA GLU A 20 12.18 -26.49 -11.25
C GLU A 20 13.01 -27.76 -11.46
N TYR A 21 14.22 -27.60 -11.99
CA TYR A 21 15.01 -28.77 -12.40
C TYR A 21 16.13 -29.16 -11.42
N PHE A 22 16.63 -28.20 -10.63
CA PHE A 22 17.75 -28.47 -9.72
C PHE A 22 17.37 -28.32 -8.24
N ASN A 23 16.10 -27.98 -7.95
CA ASN A 23 15.61 -27.77 -6.59
C ASN A 23 16.46 -26.75 -5.80
N LYS A 24 17.11 -25.83 -6.53
CA LYS A 24 17.91 -24.76 -5.95
C LYS A 24 17.03 -23.54 -5.78
N PHE A 25 16.69 -23.22 -4.56
CA PHE A 25 16.15 -21.89 -4.26
C PHE A 25 17.27 -20.88 -4.37
N SER A 26 17.16 -19.96 -5.34
CA SER A 26 18.11 -18.85 -5.46
C SER A 26 18.19 -18.11 -4.12
N LYS A 27 19.38 -17.98 -3.55
CA LYS A 27 19.64 -17.28 -2.28
C LYS A 27 19.35 -15.78 -2.30
N GLY A 28 18.86 -15.27 -3.40
CA GLY A 28 18.52 -13.89 -3.52
C GLY A 28 17.55 -13.67 -4.65
N GLY A 29 16.29 -13.74 -4.53
CA GLY A 29 15.22 -13.48 -5.51
C GLY A 29 15.67 -12.98 -6.90
N ALA A 30 14.84 -12.93 -7.91
CA ALA A 30 15.27 -12.47 -9.23
C ALA A 30 16.07 -11.16 -9.09
N GLN A 31 17.18 -11.06 -9.77
CA GLN A 31 18.18 -9.96 -9.64
C GLN A 31 17.54 -8.55 -9.77
N ASN A 32 16.36 -8.48 -10.39
CA ASN A 32 15.59 -7.26 -10.63
C ASN A 32 14.27 -7.18 -9.81
N SER A 33 14.08 -7.98 -8.76
CA SER A 33 12.94 -7.86 -7.87
C SER A 33 12.94 -6.51 -7.16
N VAL A 34 11.80 -5.85 -7.10
CA VAL A 34 11.61 -4.59 -6.35
C VAL A 34 11.81 -4.85 -4.85
N VAL A 35 11.19 -5.90 -4.33
CA VAL A 35 11.39 -6.35 -2.96
C VAL A 35 11.76 -7.83 -3.00
N ARG A 36 12.90 -8.17 -2.39
CA ARG A 36 13.35 -9.56 -2.29
C ARG A 36 12.53 -10.31 -1.23
N MET A 37 12.35 -11.61 -1.43
CA MET A 37 11.65 -12.46 -0.47
C MET A 37 12.26 -12.39 0.94
N GLU A 38 13.58 -12.35 1.04
CA GLU A 38 14.28 -12.21 2.33
C GLU A 38 13.91 -10.93 3.06
N THR A 39 13.83 -9.81 2.31
CA THR A 39 13.37 -8.52 2.82
C THR A 39 11.91 -8.58 3.25
N MET A 40 11.05 -9.23 2.46
CA MET A 40 9.64 -9.40 2.80
C MET A 40 9.47 -10.21 4.09
N ILE A 41 10.19 -11.32 4.25
CA ILE A 41 10.15 -12.14 5.47
C ILE A 41 10.64 -11.34 6.68
N ARG A 42 11.74 -10.59 6.55
CA ARG A 42 12.28 -9.77 7.64
C ARG A 42 11.30 -8.70 8.12
N ASN A 43 10.48 -8.17 7.22
CA ASN A 43 9.47 -7.16 7.51
C ASN A 43 8.09 -7.77 7.86
N SER A 44 7.98 -9.09 8.01
CA SER A 44 6.72 -9.76 8.34
C SER A 44 6.68 -10.14 9.82
N PHE A 45 5.57 -9.77 10.49
CA PHE A 45 5.37 -9.95 11.93
C PHE A 45 3.97 -10.49 12.21
N VAL A 46 3.82 -11.29 13.27
CA VAL A 46 2.51 -11.77 13.70
C VAL A 46 1.81 -10.71 14.53
N TYR A 47 0.73 -10.17 14.00
CA TYR A 47 -0.18 -9.25 14.70
C TYR A 47 -1.60 -9.37 14.14
N PRO A 48 -2.64 -9.08 14.95
CA PRO A 48 -4.01 -9.09 14.46
C PRO A 48 -4.24 -7.92 13.51
N PRO A 49 -5.13 -8.07 12.52
CA PRO A 49 -5.53 -6.96 11.68
C PRO A 49 -6.27 -5.91 12.52
N VAL A 50 -6.12 -4.66 12.15
CA VAL A 50 -6.89 -3.58 12.77
C VAL A 50 -8.12 -3.33 11.94
N MET A 51 -9.30 -3.52 12.53
CA MET A 51 -10.58 -3.40 11.84
C MET A 51 -11.25 -2.04 12.03
N CYS A 52 -10.89 -1.32 13.11
CA CYS A 52 -11.36 0.02 13.43
C CYS A 52 -10.37 0.73 14.39
N ASN A 53 -10.61 2.00 14.69
CA ASN A 53 -9.83 2.80 15.62
C ASN A 53 -10.58 2.99 16.94
N ASP A 54 -10.61 1.96 17.78
CA ASP A 54 -11.39 1.94 19.03
C ASP A 54 -11.01 3.09 19.99
N THR A 55 -9.75 3.50 19.98
CA THR A 55 -9.23 4.54 20.89
C THR A 55 -9.36 5.96 20.34
N GLY A 56 -9.55 6.11 19.02
CA GLY A 56 -9.49 7.40 18.34
C GLY A 56 -8.13 8.10 18.39
N LYS A 57 -7.05 7.36 18.74
CA LYS A 57 -5.69 7.92 18.88
C LYS A 57 -4.71 7.48 17.80
N ARG A 58 -5.06 6.42 17.08
CA ARG A 58 -4.21 5.86 16.02
C ARG A 58 -4.43 6.64 14.73
N LYS A 59 -3.40 6.78 13.93
CA LYS A 59 -3.44 7.46 12.63
C LYS A 59 -3.31 6.47 11.50
N PHE A 60 -4.08 6.68 10.42
CA PHE A 60 -4.15 5.75 9.31
C PHE A 60 -3.96 6.45 7.97
N ILE A 61 -3.30 5.74 7.06
CA ILE A 61 -3.16 6.11 5.67
C ILE A 61 -3.97 5.10 4.85
N PHE A 62 -4.88 5.60 4.04
CA PHE A 62 -5.67 4.86 3.07
C PHE A 62 -5.08 5.08 1.70
N THR A 63 -4.81 4.02 0.96
CA THR A 63 -4.39 4.10 -0.44
C THR A 63 -5.36 3.32 -1.29
N TYR A 64 -5.94 3.98 -2.29
CA TYR A 64 -6.99 3.42 -3.12
C TYR A 64 -6.62 3.48 -4.59
N ASP A 65 -6.68 2.31 -5.23
CA ASP A 65 -6.51 2.13 -6.68
C ASP A 65 -7.87 1.75 -7.29
N PRO A 66 -8.55 2.69 -7.97
CA PRO A 66 -9.83 2.43 -8.61
C PRO A 66 -9.64 1.75 -9.97
N ALA A 67 -10.11 0.54 -10.12
CA ALA A 67 -10.16 -0.13 -11.42
C ALA A 67 -11.47 0.13 -12.16
N ARG A 68 -11.39 0.21 -13.49
CA ARG A 68 -12.55 0.57 -14.31
C ARG A 68 -13.30 -0.61 -14.93
N ASN A 69 -12.63 -1.69 -15.32
CA ASN A 69 -13.27 -2.72 -16.15
C ASN A 69 -13.03 -4.15 -15.66
N PHE A 70 -11.84 -4.69 -15.81
CA PHE A 70 -11.54 -6.10 -15.54
C PHE A 70 -10.59 -6.29 -14.36
N ASP A 71 -9.92 -5.21 -13.95
CA ASP A 71 -9.03 -5.18 -12.81
C ASP A 71 -9.85 -4.88 -11.54
N GLY A 72 -9.41 -5.38 -10.40
CA GLY A 72 -10.14 -5.19 -9.15
C GLY A 72 -9.72 -3.89 -8.45
N SER A 73 -10.66 -2.97 -8.17
CA SER A 73 -10.36 -1.87 -7.26
C SER A 73 -9.83 -2.40 -5.93
N VAL A 74 -8.78 -1.78 -5.42
CA VAL A 74 -8.13 -2.18 -4.16
C VAL A 74 -7.98 -0.99 -3.23
N LEU A 75 -8.32 -1.20 -1.96
CA LEU A 75 -8.05 -0.29 -0.87
C LEU A 75 -7.10 -0.95 0.13
N SER A 76 -5.98 -0.31 0.40
CA SER A 76 -5.05 -0.72 1.45
C SER A 76 -5.05 0.28 2.60
N ILE A 77 -5.02 -0.20 3.83
CA ILE A 77 -5.03 0.61 5.04
C ILE A 77 -3.78 0.32 5.85
N PHE A 78 -3.08 1.38 6.22
CA PHE A 78 -1.86 1.34 6.99
C PHE A 78 -2.01 2.17 8.27
N GLU A 79 -1.56 1.64 9.37
CA GLU A 79 -1.36 2.42 10.58
C GLU A 79 -0.03 3.17 10.48
N LEU A 80 -0.05 4.48 10.71
CA LEU A 80 1.15 5.30 10.83
C LEU A 80 1.64 5.25 12.27
N ILE A 81 2.82 4.69 12.48
CA ILE A 81 3.42 4.47 13.79
C ILE A 81 4.61 5.40 13.93
N GLU A 82 4.70 6.08 15.06
CA GLU A 82 5.89 6.83 15.46
C GLU A 82 6.76 5.94 16.37
N ASP A 83 7.90 5.52 15.85
CA ASP A 83 8.86 4.68 16.55
C ASP A 83 10.00 5.56 17.09
N GLU A 84 10.35 5.41 18.36
CA GLU A 84 11.36 6.24 19.04
C GLU A 84 12.75 6.18 18.40
N LYS A 85 13.09 5.08 17.73
CA LYS A 85 14.42 4.86 17.16
C LYS A 85 14.53 5.22 15.70
N VAL A 86 13.48 4.89 14.93
CA VAL A 86 13.51 5.04 13.47
C VAL A 86 12.56 6.11 12.94
N GLY A 87 11.78 6.76 13.81
CA GLY A 87 10.77 7.74 13.43
C GLY A 87 9.54 7.10 12.80
N LEU A 88 8.91 7.78 11.83
CA LEU A 88 7.69 7.29 11.20
C LEU A 88 7.90 5.98 10.44
N LYS A 89 7.02 5.01 10.66
CA LYS A 89 6.92 3.74 9.93
C LYS A 89 5.46 3.38 9.68
N LEU A 90 5.21 2.46 8.78
CA LEU A 90 3.87 1.95 8.46
C LEU A 90 3.71 0.50 8.92
N ARG A 91 2.52 0.17 9.42
CA ARG A 91 2.05 -1.19 9.61
C ARG A 91 0.87 -1.45 8.69
N TYR A 92 0.99 -2.46 7.82
CA TYR A 92 -0.07 -2.85 6.91
C TYR A 92 -1.15 -3.63 7.65
N VAL A 93 -2.28 -3.01 7.93
CA VAL A 93 -3.30 -3.55 8.83
C VAL A 93 -4.49 -4.17 8.11
N ARG A 94 -4.80 -3.74 6.89
CA ARG A 94 -5.94 -4.27 6.14
C ARG A 94 -5.80 -4.04 4.64
N CYS A 95 -6.25 -5.03 3.87
CA CYS A 95 -6.43 -4.90 2.42
C CYS A 95 -7.84 -5.33 2.04
N ILE A 96 -8.47 -4.60 1.12
CA ILE A 96 -9.81 -4.87 0.62
C ILE A 96 -9.77 -4.83 -0.90
N SER A 97 -10.20 -5.93 -1.51
CA SER A 97 -10.44 -5.99 -2.96
C SER A 97 -11.94 -5.88 -3.20
N PHE A 98 -12.36 -4.89 -3.99
CA PHE A 98 -13.76 -4.64 -4.30
C PHE A 98 -14.23 -5.48 -5.49
N VAL A 99 -14.24 -6.79 -5.30
CA VAL A 99 -14.69 -7.75 -6.31
C VAL A 99 -15.99 -8.37 -5.84
N ASP A 100 -16.98 -8.41 -6.73
CA ASP A 100 -18.21 -9.15 -6.48
C ASP A 100 -17.91 -10.66 -6.50
N THR A 101 -18.07 -11.30 -5.34
CA THR A 101 -17.84 -12.74 -5.15
C THR A 101 -19.06 -13.58 -5.46
N GLU A 102 -20.23 -12.98 -5.64
CA GLU A 102 -21.49 -13.68 -5.93
C GLU A 102 -21.57 -14.08 -7.40
N THR A 103 -20.89 -13.35 -8.28
CA THR A 103 -20.82 -13.69 -9.69
C THR A 103 -19.65 -14.61 -9.99
N ARG A 104 -19.87 -15.62 -10.85
CA ARG A 104 -18.79 -16.50 -11.36
C ARG A 104 -17.69 -15.74 -12.12
N LYS A 105 -18.02 -14.56 -12.63
CA LYS A 105 -17.07 -13.61 -13.21
C LYS A 105 -16.71 -12.65 -12.10
N LYS A 106 -15.45 -12.65 -11.68
CA LYS A 106 -14.91 -11.66 -10.73
C LYS A 106 -15.06 -10.27 -11.38
N THR A 107 -16.18 -9.63 -11.16
CA THR A 107 -16.45 -8.27 -11.65
C THR A 107 -16.20 -7.29 -10.49
N PRO A 108 -15.64 -6.10 -10.75
CA PRO A 108 -15.56 -5.06 -9.73
C PRO A 108 -16.96 -4.71 -9.20
N LEU A 109 -17.07 -4.43 -7.91
CA LEU A 109 -18.29 -3.87 -7.33
C LEU A 109 -18.63 -2.54 -8.03
N PRO A 110 -19.93 -2.21 -8.21
CA PRO A 110 -20.32 -0.90 -8.71
C PRO A 110 -19.72 0.22 -7.85
N MET A 111 -19.34 1.33 -8.47
CA MET A 111 -18.67 2.43 -7.80
C MET A 111 -19.44 2.99 -6.60
N ASN A 112 -20.75 3.09 -6.71
CA ASN A 112 -21.62 3.54 -5.61
C ASN A 112 -21.54 2.61 -4.38
N GLU A 113 -21.39 1.31 -4.57
CA GLU A 113 -21.21 0.35 -3.48
C GLU A 113 -19.80 0.47 -2.87
N GLN A 114 -18.78 0.66 -3.71
CA GLN A 114 -17.44 0.92 -3.23
C GLN A 114 -17.38 2.19 -2.37
N VAL A 115 -18.00 3.29 -2.82
CA VAL A 115 -18.08 4.55 -2.06
C VAL A 115 -18.75 4.36 -0.70
N LYS A 116 -19.85 3.60 -0.63
CA LYS A 116 -20.53 3.30 0.65
C LYS A 116 -19.61 2.57 1.62
N ILE A 117 -18.87 1.55 1.11
CA ILE A 117 -17.92 0.80 1.93
C ILE A 117 -16.78 1.72 2.39
N ILE A 118 -16.22 2.54 1.49
CA ILE A 118 -15.15 3.49 1.82
C ILE A 118 -15.63 4.47 2.90
N LYS A 119 -16.81 5.09 2.76
CA LYS A 119 -17.37 6.00 3.76
C LYS A 119 -17.49 5.34 5.13
N LYS A 120 -17.98 4.10 5.18
CA LYS A 120 -18.05 3.35 6.44
C LYS A 120 -16.68 3.14 7.05
N LEU A 121 -15.70 2.73 6.24
CA LEU A 121 -14.31 2.51 6.71
C LEU A 121 -13.66 3.81 7.22
N LEU A 122 -13.91 4.94 6.56
CA LEU A 122 -13.41 6.24 7.00
C LEU A 122 -13.95 6.56 8.42
N VAL A 123 -15.23 6.32 8.68
CA VAL A 123 -15.82 6.51 10.02
C VAL A 123 -15.21 5.53 11.03
N ASP A 124 -15.15 4.23 10.70
CA ASP A 124 -14.63 3.19 11.57
C ASP A 124 -13.17 3.49 12.00
N TYR A 125 -12.32 3.96 11.07
CA TYR A 125 -10.90 4.21 11.35
C TYR A 125 -10.60 5.63 11.85
N ASN A 126 -11.48 6.61 11.62
CA ASN A 126 -11.36 7.90 12.26
C ASN A 126 -11.57 7.78 13.77
N GLY A 127 -12.44 6.84 14.19
CA GLY A 127 -12.68 6.48 15.58
C GLY A 127 -13.65 7.40 16.30
N PRO A 128 -13.98 7.09 17.56
CA PRO A 128 -14.93 7.85 18.34
C PRO A 128 -14.36 9.25 18.66
N ASN A 129 -15.22 10.24 18.60
CA ASN A 129 -14.92 11.65 18.95
C ASN A 129 -13.98 12.42 18.01
N ALA A 130 -13.61 11.84 16.88
CA ALA A 130 -12.83 12.55 15.88
C ALA A 130 -13.79 13.29 14.92
N ALA A 131 -13.99 14.60 15.14
CA ALA A 131 -14.96 15.39 14.38
C ALA A 131 -14.50 15.67 12.93
N ASP A 132 -13.23 15.81 12.71
CA ASP A 132 -12.64 16.42 11.52
C ASP A 132 -11.59 15.56 10.83
N TRP A 133 -11.80 14.26 10.67
CA TRP A 133 -10.89 13.34 9.96
C TRP A 133 -9.42 13.43 10.43
N GLU A 134 -9.19 13.74 11.71
CA GLU A 134 -7.86 13.96 12.26
C GLU A 134 -6.95 12.74 12.22
N ASN A 135 -7.56 11.55 12.11
CA ASN A 135 -6.85 10.27 12.16
C ASN A 135 -6.67 9.62 10.81
N ILE A 136 -7.14 10.27 9.72
CA ILE A 136 -7.16 9.65 8.39
C ILE A 136 -6.60 10.59 7.33
N GLU A 137 -5.78 10.03 6.45
CA GLU A 137 -5.43 10.63 5.17
C GLU A 137 -5.72 9.63 4.05
N VAL A 138 -6.31 10.08 2.96
CA VAL A 138 -6.73 9.24 1.84
C VAL A 138 -5.95 9.60 0.59
N TYR A 139 -5.27 8.64 0.01
CA TYR A 139 -4.51 8.78 -1.23
C TYR A 139 -5.16 7.95 -2.32
N ILE A 140 -5.56 8.60 -3.41
CA ILE A 140 -6.31 7.99 -4.51
C ILE A 140 -5.47 8.07 -5.78
N ASP A 141 -5.35 6.94 -6.50
CA ASP A 141 -4.76 6.95 -7.83
C ASP A 141 -5.64 7.78 -8.79
N ALA A 142 -5.07 8.87 -9.32
CA ALA A 142 -5.69 9.78 -10.24
C ALA A 142 -5.32 9.52 -11.71
N GLY A 143 -5.10 8.27 -12.11
CA GLY A 143 -4.65 7.85 -13.43
C GLY A 143 -5.37 8.48 -14.61
N ALA A 144 -4.61 8.75 -15.66
CA ALA A 144 -5.07 9.38 -16.88
C ALA A 144 -6.24 8.61 -17.53
N GLY A 145 -7.35 9.27 -17.71
CA GLY A 145 -8.52 8.71 -18.39
C GLY A 145 -9.77 8.78 -17.54
N GLY A 146 -9.70 9.46 -16.51
CA GLY A 146 -10.70 10.21 -15.76
C GLY A 146 -12.00 9.53 -15.54
N GLY A 147 -12.90 9.30 -15.37
CA GLY A 147 -14.26 8.87 -15.14
C GLY A 147 -14.46 8.01 -13.86
N GLY A 148 -13.43 7.29 -13.41
CA GLY A 148 -13.57 6.47 -12.20
C GLY A 148 -13.03 7.15 -10.94
N ILE A 149 -12.02 7.96 -11.10
CA ILE A 149 -11.29 8.62 -10.01
C ILE A 149 -12.06 9.78 -9.47
N SER A 150 -12.50 10.65 -10.36
CA SER A 150 -13.43 11.69 -10.02
C SER A 150 -14.65 11.13 -9.31
N ALA A 151 -15.13 9.94 -9.66
CA ALA A 151 -16.33 9.39 -9.03
C ALA A 151 -16.17 9.12 -7.52
N VAL A 152 -15.03 8.64 -7.03
CA VAL A 152 -14.83 8.43 -5.58
C VAL A 152 -14.56 9.75 -4.89
N ALA A 153 -13.59 10.54 -5.38
CA ALA A 153 -13.28 11.83 -4.79
C ALA A 153 -14.49 12.79 -4.83
N ASP A 154 -15.20 12.85 -5.95
CA ASP A 154 -16.40 13.69 -6.09
C ASP A 154 -17.50 13.29 -5.09
N ASN A 155 -17.70 11.99 -4.84
CA ASN A 155 -18.67 11.50 -3.86
C ASN A 155 -18.26 11.72 -2.39
N LEU A 156 -17.00 12.07 -2.14
CA LEU A 156 -16.51 12.38 -0.80
C LEU A 156 -16.49 13.88 -0.50
N MET A 157 -16.76 14.75 -1.47
CA MET A 157 -16.72 16.21 -1.25
C MET A 157 -17.91 16.75 -0.46
N GLU A 158 -19.09 16.16 -0.64
CA GLU A 158 -20.28 16.56 0.09
C GLU A 158 -20.29 15.98 1.51
N ASP A 159 -20.87 16.73 2.45
CA ASP A 159 -21.17 16.19 3.78
C ASP A 159 -22.11 14.99 3.64
N TRP A 160 -21.93 13.97 4.47
CA TRP A 160 -22.78 12.78 4.44
C TRP A 160 -23.18 12.33 5.83
N GLU A 161 -24.31 11.67 5.91
CA GLU A 161 -24.82 11.06 7.12
C GLU A 161 -24.47 9.57 7.16
N ASP A 162 -23.96 9.08 8.27
CA ASP A 162 -23.71 7.66 8.49
C ASP A 162 -24.96 6.91 8.97
N SER A 163 -24.84 5.60 9.17
CA SER A 163 -25.95 4.75 9.61
C SER A 163 -26.45 5.06 11.03
N SER A 164 -25.73 5.84 11.81
CA SER A 164 -26.13 6.30 13.14
C SER A 164 -26.87 7.64 13.12
N GLY A 165 -26.93 8.30 11.98
CA GLY A 165 -27.49 9.65 11.83
C GLY A 165 -26.47 10.76 12.12
N GLN A 166 -25.19 10.43 12.29
CA GLN A 166 -24.15 11.44 12.47
C GLN A 166 -23.73 11.99 11.10
N VAL A 167 -23.67 13.33 11.03
CA VAL A 167 -23.22 14.04 9.83
C VAL A 167 -21.69 14.19 9.88
N HIS A 168 -21.04 13.78 8.80
CA HIS A 168 -19.61 13.89 8.60
C HIS A 168 -19.32 14.93 7.50
N ARG A 169 -18.28 15.72 7.71
CA ARG A 169 -17.84 16.72 6.73
C ARG A 169 -17.23 16.05 5.51
N GLY A 170 -17.44 16.65 4.35
CA GLY A 170 -16.83 16.23 3.10
C GLY A 170 -15.30 16.32 3.12
N MET A 171 -14.67 15.70 2.14
CA MET A 171 -13.22 15.67 1.95
C MET A 171 -12.85 16.19 0.56
N VAL A 172 -11.77 16.94 0.44
CA VAL A 172 -11.29 17.51 -0.82
C VAL A 172 -9.76 17.45 -0.90
N ASP A 173 -9.24 17.34 -2.11
CA ASP A 173 -7.81 17.55 -2.36
C ASP A 173 -7.54 19.07 -2.50
N PRO A 174 -6.74 19.64 -1.59
CA PRO A 174 -6.47 21.08 -1.64
C PRO A 174 -5.55 21.49 -2.77
N GLU A 175 -4.76 20.60 -3.32
CA GLU A 175 -3.66 20.93 -4.25
C GLU A 175 -3.99 20.58 -5.71
N HIS A 176 -4.98 19.71 -5.94
CA HIS A 176 -5.29 19.24 -7.27
C HIS A 176 -6.08 20.29 -8.07
N LYS A 177 -5.55 20.69 -9.21
CA LYS A 177 -6.12 21.77 -10.06
C LYS A 177 -7.57 21.55 -10.47
N GLN A 178 -7.98 20.31 -10.69
CA GLN A 178 -9.38 19.98 -11.04
C GLN A 178 -10.36 20.34 -9.91
N TYR A 179 -9.88 20.50 -8.68
CA TYR A 179 -10.70 20.79 -7.51
C TYR A 179 -10.58 22.21 -6.98
N GLU A 180 -9.89 23.09 -7.69
CA GLU A 180 -9.86 24.54 -7.37
C GLU A 180 -11.27 25.13 -7.28
N THR A 181 -12.15 24.73 -8.22
CA THR A 181 -13.57 25.13 -8.24
C THR A 181 -14.38 24.43 -7.14
N SER A 182 -14.02 23.23 -6.78
CA SER A 182 -14.72 22.42 -5.76
C SER A 182 -14.60 23.01 -4.37
N ARG A 183 -13.48 23.67 -4.06
CA ARG A 183 -13.31 24.40 -2.78
C ARG A 183 -14.36 25.50 -2.60
N VAL A 184 -14.76 26.17 -3.68
CA VAL A 184 -15.78 27.21 -3.65
C VAL A 184 -17.17 26.60 -3.43
N ASN A 185 -17.43 25.43 -4.03
CA ASN A 185 -18.72 24.75 -3.95
C ASN A 185 -18.89 23.95 -2.65
N TYR A 186 -17.79 23.47 -2.05
CA TYR A 186 -17.77 22.67 -0.83
C TYR A 186 -16.86 23.30 0.24
N PRO A 187 -17.23 24.48 0.76
CA PRO A 187 -16.37 25.25 1.68
C PRO A 187 -16.14 24.54 3.03
N ASN A 188 -17.00 23.59 3.37
CA ASN A 188 -16.88 22.82 4.61
C ASN A 188 -16.01 21.56 4.46
N ALA A 189 -15.68 21.15 3.23
CA ALA A 189 -14.87 19.96 3.00
C ALA A 189 -13.44 20.13 3.53
N LEU A 190 -12.92 19.06 4.12
CA LEU A 190 -11.60 19.04 4.75
C LEU A 190 -10.51 18.55 3.79
N PRO A 191 -9.28 19.09 3.89
CA PRO A 191 -8.18 18.76 3.00
C PRO A 191 -7.48 17.42 3.39
N CYS A 192 -8.19 16.31 3.33
CA CYS A 192 -7.69 14.99 3.72
C CYS A 192 -7.66 13.95 2.59
N ILE A 193 -7.96 14.36 1.37
CA ILE A 193 -7.77 13.54 0.16
C ILE A 193 -6.56 14.08 -0.62
N HIS A 194 -5.77 13.16 -1.17
CA HIS A 194 -4.65 13.46 -2.04
C HIS A 194 -4.73 12.63 -3.31
N LEU A 195 -4.80 13.29 -4.45
CA LEU A 195 -4.87 12.64 -5.76
C LEU A 195 -3.47 12.47 -6.34
N ILE A 196 -3.08 11.24 -6.60
CA ILE A 196 -1.77 10.89 -7.15
C ILE A 196 -1.89 10.64 -8.65
N GLU A 197 -1.14 11.38 -9.47
CA GLU A 197 -1.05 11.12 -10.91
C GLU A 197 0.02 10.06 -11.20
N PRO A 198 -0.36 8.82 -11.62
CA PRO A 198 0.60 7.73 -11.80
C PRO A 198 1.63 8.02 -12.89
N ALA A 199 1.23 8.71 -13.97
CA ALA A 199 2.11 8.98 -15.10
C ALA A 199 3.40 9.72 -14.69
N SER A 200 3.31 10.58 -13.69
CA SER A 200 4.45 11.35 -13.16
C SER A 200 5.11 10.69 -11.95
N HIS A 201 4.41 9.81 -11.23
CA HIS A 201 4.85 9.31 -9.93
C HIS A 201 5.16 7.80 -9.88
N LYS A 202 4.74 6.99 -10.87
CA LYS A 202 4.90 5.51 -10.83
C LYS A 202 6.32 5.06 -10.46
N ARG A 203 7.33 5.70 -11.02
CA ARG A 203 8.73 5.39 -10.71
C ARG A 203 9.06 5.72 -9.25
N LEU A 204 8.70 6.89 -8.77
CA LEU A 204 8.98 7.35 -7.40
C LEU A 204 8.26 6.47 -6.36
N ILE A 205 7.07 6.01 -6.68
CA ILE A 205 6.24 5.14 -5.85
C ILE A 205 6.94 3.79 -5.63
N PHE A 206 7.42 3.14 -6.70
CA PHE A 206 8.11 1.86 -6.57
C PHE A 206 9.55 1.98 -6.06
N ASP A 207 10.27 3.07 -6.37
CA ASP A 207 11.56 3.37 -5.75
C ASP A 207 11.39 3.56 -4.23
N ALA A 208 10.30 4.19 -3.79
CA ALA A 208 9.98 4.32 -2.37
C ALA A 208 9.66 2.97 -1.72
N LEU A 209 8.88 2.09 -2.38
CA LEU A 209 8.61 0.74 -1.87
C LEU A 209 9.90 -0.05 -1.65
N GLU A 210 10.82 -0.04 -2.64
CA GLU A 210 12.13 -0.68 -2.54
C GLU A 210 12.90 -0.16 -1.32
N ASN A 211 12.98 1.17 -1.15
CA ASN A 211 13.74 1.80 -0.09
C ASN A 211 13.09 1.61 1.29
N MET A 212 11.80 1.86 1.44
CA MET A 212 11.12 1.78 2.74
C MET A 212 11.13 0.34 3.29
N THR A 213 10.96 -0.66 2.43
CA THR A 213 11.08 -2.07 2.84
C THR A 213 12.53 -2.47 3.16
N LYS A 214 13.51 -1.94 2.42
CA LYS A 214 14.92 -2.20 2.68
C LYS A 214 15.39 -1.67 4.03
N PHE A 215 14.82 -0.55 4.48
CA PHE A 215 15.11 0.08 5.77
C PHE A 215 14.17 -0.37 6.90
N ASP A 216 13.38 -1.43 6.70
CA ASP A 216 12.47 -2.02 7.68
C ASP A 216 11.41 -1.02 8.21
N LEU A 217 10.94 -0.12 7.34
CA LEU A 217 9.98 0.94 7.68
C LEU A 217 8.53 0.59 7.34
N ILE A 218 8.29 -0.59 6.76
CA ILE A 218 6.95 -1.11 6.50
C ILE A 218 6.83 -2.50 7.12
N GLU A 219 5.93 -2.66 8.07
CA GLU A 219 5.60 -3.94 8.69
C GLU A 219 4.45 -4.60 7.92
N PHE A 220 4.60 -5.87 7.60
CA PHE A 220 3.58 -6.69 6.95
C PHE A 220 3.07 -7.76 7.92
N PRO A 221 1.78 -8.16 7.84
CA PRO A 221 1.31 -9.27 8.65
C PRO A 221 1.95 -10.58 8.21
N ASP A 222 2.36 -11.40 9.18
CA ASP A 222 2.73 -12.79 8.94
C ASP A 222 1.55 -13.67 9.29
N TYR A 223 0.95 -14.29 8.25
CA TYR A 223 -0.27 -15.08 8.40
C TYR A 223 -0.14 -16.41 7.65
N ASP A 224 -0.27 -17.50 8.37
CA ASP A 224 -0.11 -18.87 7.87
C ASP A 224 -1.44 -19.56 7.44
N GLY A 225 -2.54 -18.81 7.46
CA GLY A 225 -3.87 -19.30 7.05
C GLY A 225 -4.69 -19.95 8.16
N LYS A 226 -4.20 -19.98 9.41
CA LYS A 226 -4.94 -20.55 10.55
C LYS A 226 -5.97 -19.58 11.12
N ASP A 227 -6.93 -20.16 11.84
CA ASP A 227 -7.98 -19.40 12.54
C ASP A 227 -7.48 -18.72 13.83
N VAL A 228 -6.35 -19.20 14.36
CA VAL A 228 -5.72 -18.70 15.58
C VAL A 228 -4.29 -18.27 15.27
N ILE A 229 -3.92 -17.08 15.72
CA ILE A 229 -2.55 -16.58 15.68
C ILE A 229 -2.00 -16.44 17.10
N THR A 230 -0.73 -16.77 17.30
CA THR A 230 -0.06 -16.60 18.60
C THR A 230 0.71 -15.28 18.61
N ILE A 231 0.31 -14.38 19.48
CA ILE A 231 0.90 -13.05 19.61
C ILE A 231 1.92 -13.06 20.76
N VAL A 232 3.06 -12.42 20.53
CA VAL A 232 4.08 -12.21 21.56
C VAL A 232 3.89 -10.82 22.16
N ASN A 233 3.62 -10.77 23.46
CA ASN A 233 3.46 -9.52 24.21
C ASN A 233 4.82 -8.85 24.48
N ALA A 234 4.81 -7.57 24.87
CA ALA A 234 6.02 -6.80 25.20
C ALA A 234 6.81 -7.40 26.39
N ASP A 235 6.14 -8.11 27.30
CA ASP A 235 6.74 -8.83 28.42
C ASP A 235 7.32 -10.21 28.05
N GLY A 236 7.21 -10.62 26.77
CA GLY A 236 7.64 -11.91 26.27
C GLY A 236 6.65 -13.05 26.49
N SER A 237 5.48 -12.81 27.09
CA SER A 237 4.41 -13.78 27.19
C SER A 237 3.71 -14.01 25.83
N TYR A 238 3.06 -15.17 25.69
CA TYR A 238 2.32 -15.53 24.48
C TYR A 238 0.84 -15.58 24.81
N HIS A 239 0.02 -15.11 23.87
CA HIS A 239 -1.41 -15.37 23.93
C HIS A 239 -1.94 -15.72 22.54
N ASP A 240 -2.92 -16.61 22.51
CA ASP A 240 -3.60 -17.00 21.29
C ASP A 240 -4.76 -16.02 21.04
N TYR A 241 -4.84 -15.56 19.80
CA TYR A 241 -5.89 -14.67 19.32
C TYR A 241 -6.69 -15.40 18.25
N GLU A 242 -7.98 -15.60 18.49
CA GLU A 242 -8.91 -16.20 17.53
C GLU A 242 -9.40 -15.17 16.54
N LEU A 243 -9.14 -15.41 15.25
CA LEU A 243 -9.48 -14.51 14.17
C LEU A 243 -10.93 -14.71 13.72
N SER A 244 -11.71 -13.65 13.69
CA SER A 244 -13.00 -13.63 13.01
C SER A 244 -12.86 -13.80 11.49
N PHE A 245 -13.95 -14.18 10.81
CA PHE A 245 -13.92 -14.34 9.36
C PHE A 245 -13.47 -13.06 8.61
N PRO A 246 -13.97 -11.84 8.94
CA PRO A 246 -13.48 -10.60 8.31
C PRO A 246 -11.99 -10.34 8.54
N GLU A 247 -11.46 -10.67 9.71
CA GLU A 247 -10.03 -10.52 10.02
C GLU A 247 -9.17 -11.48 9.21
N ARG A 248 -9.60 -12.74 9.10
CA ARG A 248 -8.92 -13.72 8.23
C ARG A 248 -8.89 -13.28 6.79
N LEU A 249 -10.01 -12.76 6.28
CA LEU A 249 -10.10 -12.24 4.92
C LEU A 249 -9.13 -11.07 4.71
N ALA A 250 -9.03 -10.15 5.67
CA ALA A 250 -8.08 -9.04 5.62
C ALA A 250 -6.64 -9.52 5.52
N LEU A 251 -6.24 -10.50 6.35
CA LEU A 251 -4.90 -11.08 6.34
C LEU A 251 -4.59 -11.85 5.05
N VAL A 252 -5.56 -12.59 4.51
CA VAL A 252 -5.42 -13.26 3.20
C VAL A 252 -5.15 -12.24 2.10
N GLN A 253 -5.88 -11.13 2.08
CA GLN A 253 -5.66 -10.08 1.08
C GLN A 253 -4.28 -9.40 1.25
N CYS A 254 -3.82 -9.19 2.48
CA CYS A 254 -2.46 -8.70 2.74
C CYS A 254 -1.39 -9.70 2.26
N ASN A 255 -1.58 -11.01 2.42
CA ASN A 255 -0.68 -12.04 1.90
C ASN A 255 -0.65 -12.04 0.35
N LEU A 256 -1.79 -11.83 -0.30
CA LEU A 256 -1.83 -11.65 -1.75
C LEU A 256 -1.01 -10.42 -2.18
N ALA A 257 -1.12 -9.30 -1.47
CA ALA A 257 -0.31 -8.11 -1.72
C ALA A 257 1.20 -8.40 -1.58
N LYS A 258 1.61 -9.11 -0.52
CA LYS A 258 3.02 -9.55 -0.34
C LYS A 258 3.49 -10.39 -1.53
N THR A 259 2.63 -11.29 -2.01
CA THR A 259 2.94 -12.12 -3.18
C THR A 259 3.11 -11.27 -4.44
N GLU A 260 2.19 -10.36 -4.73
CA GLU A 260 2.29 -9.44 -5.86
C GLU A 260 3.58 -8.62 -5.80
N ILE A 261 3.91 -8.04 -4.64
CA ILE A 261 5.15 -7.26 -4.42
C ILE A 261 6.40 -8.07 -4.74
N THR A 262 6.47 -9.34 -4.32
CA THR A 262 7.64 -10.19 -4.58
C THR A 262 7.79 -10.57 -6.06
N TYR A 263 6.72 -10.46 -6.84
CA TYR A 263 6.75 -10.65 -8.29
C TYR A 263 6.93 -9.35 -9.09
N MET A 264 6.93 -8.19 -8.45
CA MET A 264 7.28 -6.93 -9.12
C MET A 264 8.75 -6.89 -9.52
N ARG A 265 9.01 -6.45 -10.73
CA ARG A 265 10.35 -6.37 -11.33
C ARG A 265 10.65 -4.96 -11.78
N LYS A 266 11.91 -4.59 -11.61
CA LYS A 266 12.51 -3.35 -12.10
C LYS A 266 13.19 -3.62 -13.43
N TYR A 267 12.75 -2.98 -14.48
CA TYR A 267 13.31 -3.10 -15.82
C TYR A 267 14.04 -1.80 -16.17
N ILE A 268 15.26 -1.95 -16.67
CA ILE A 268 16.04 -0.83 -17.17
C ILE A 268 16.18 -0.99 -18.68
N SER A 269 15.63 -0.06 -19.44
CA SER A 269 15.74 -0.06 -20.90
C SER A 269 17.18 0.28 -21.36
N ALA A 270 17.50 0.02 -22.63
CA ALA A 270 18.79 0.39 -23.21
C ALA A 270 19.12 1.89 -23.08
N ASN A 271 18.10 2.72 -22.99
CA ASN A 271 18.21 4.19 -22.81
C ASN A 271 18.31 4.60 -21.34
N GLY A 272 18.45 3.66 -20.40
CA GLY A 272 18.54 3.94 -18.97
C GLY A 272 17.19 4.29 -18.30
N GLN A 273 16.07 4.19 -19.01
CA GLN A 273 14.74 4.42 -18.40
C GLN A 273 14.34 3.22 -17.54
N THR A 274 13.97 3.53 -16.30
CA THR A 274 13.45 2.54 -15.35
C THR A 274 11.93 2.42 -15.47
N SER A 275 11.44 1.20 -15.55
CA SER A 275 10.02 0.86 -15.49
C SER A 275 9.79 -0.28 -14.49
N TYR A 276 8.56 -0.39 -14.00
CA TYR A 276 8.14 -1.39 -13.04
C TYR A 276 6.95 -2.15 -13.57
N ASP A 277 6.97 -3.46 -13.46
CA ASP A 277 5.93 -4.34 -13.96
C ASP A 277 6.03 -5.72 -13.29
N LEU A 278 4.98 -6.53 -13.39
CA LEU A 278 5.02 -7.92 -12.96
C LEU A 278 6.08 -8.71 -13.77
N ALA A 279 6.61 -9.75 -13.15
CA ALA A 279 7.42 -10.74 -13.84
C ALA A 279 6.68 -11.27 -15.07
N LYS A 280 7.39 -11.45 -16.19
CA LYS A 280 6.78 -11.79 -17.51
C LYS A 280 5.89 -13.02 -17.46
N ASP A 281 6.29 -14.03 -16.68
CA ASP A 281 5.54 -15.28 -16.49
C ASP A 281 4.27 -15.11 -15.65
N LYS A 282 4.11 -13.99 -14.95
CA LYS A 282 2.98 -13.69 -14.06
C LYS A 282 1.96 -12.72 -14.64
N LYS A 283 2.30 -11.95 -15.67
CA LYS A 283 1.42 -10.93 -16.27
C LYS A 283 0.03 -11.41 -16.68
N ASN A 284 -0.10 -12.69 -17.06
CA ASN A 284 -1.38 -13.26 -17.51
C ASN A 284 -2.17 -13.93 -16.37
N THR A 285 -1.59 -14.06 -15.18
CA THR A 285 -2.18 -14.83 -14.06
C THR A 285 -2.29 -14.05 -12.76
N MET A 286 -1.69 -12.86 -12.73
CA MET A 286 -1.63 -12.02 -11.53
C MET A 286 -1.86 -10.56 -11.91
N HIS A 287 -2.44 -9.80 -11.00
CA HIS A 287 -2.58 -8.34 -11.07
C HIS A 287 -1.59 -7.71 -10.11
N ASP A 288 -1.25 -6.43 -10.30
CA ASP A 288 -0.34 -5.65 -9.44
C ASP A 288 -1.06 -4.59 -8.60
N ASP A 289 -2.39 -4.59 -8.60
CA ASP A 289 -3.22 -3.55 -7.96
C ASP A 289 -2.93 -3.42 -6.46
N ARG A 290 -2.77 -4.55 -5.73
CA ARG A 290 -2.42 -4.53 -4.31
C ARG A 290 -0.98 -4.07 -4.09
N ALA A 291 -0.05 -4.54 -4.90
CA ALA A 291 1.34 -4.11 -4.85
C ALA A 291 1.45 -2.60 -5.09
N TYR A 292 0.63 -2.07 -6.00
CA TYR A 292 0.58 -0.66 -6.31
C TYR A 292 0.07 0.18 -5.14
N THR A 293 -1.03 -0.22 -4.47
CA THR A 293 -1.51 0.50 -3.29
C THR A 293 -0.50 0.50 -2.14
N VAL A 294 0.25 -0.60 -1.93
CA VAL A 294 1.35 -0.63 -0.94
C VAL A 294 2.48 0.29 -1.35
N ALA A 295 2.82 0.34 -2.64
CA ALA A 295 3.86 1.24 -3.15
C ALA A 295 3.46 2.72 -2.98
N MET A 296 2.18 3.07 -3.19
CA MET A 296 1.65 4.41 -2.89
C MET A 296 1.87 4.78 -1.41
N ALA A 297 1.52 3.89 -0.49
CA ALA A 297 1.73 4.12 0.94
C ALA A 297 3.23 4.29 1.30
N ALA A 298 4.10 3.51 0.69
CA ALA A 298 5.55 3.64 0.84
C ALA A 298 6.05 5.02 0.38
N TRP A 299 5.52 5.51 -0.74
CA TRP A 299 5.85 6.85 -1.24
C TRP A 299 5.36 7.94 -0.27
N VAL A 300 4.12 7.83 0.22
CA VAL A 300 3.58 8.75 1.24
C VAL A 300 4.46 8.77 2.47
N LEU A 301 4.85 7.61 2.99
CA LEU A 301 5.78 7.51 4.12
C LEU A 301 7.10 8.24 3.83
N SER A 302 7.66 8.05 2.64
CA SER A 302 8.91 8.69 2.24
C SER A 302 8.80 10.22 2.25
N GLN A 303 7.66 10.78 1.79
CA GLN A 303 7.41 12.22 1.80
C GLN A 303 7.24 12.75 3.24
N LYS A 304 6.45 12.06 4.08
CA LYS A 304 6.27 12.44 5.49
C LYS A 304 7.60 12.47 6.24
N ARG A 305 8.40 11.42 6.12
CA ARG A 305 9.72 11.34 6.74
C ARG A 305 10.67 12.46 6.27
N ARG A 306 10.60 12.80 4.97
CA ARG A 306 11.39 13.93 4.44
C ARG A 306 10.96 15.27 5.05
N THR A 307 9.66 15.48 5.20
CA THR A 307 9.11 16.70 5.83
C THR A 307 9.54 16.79 7.29
N ASP A 308 9.46 15.70 8.05
CA ASP A 308 9.90 15.65 9.45
C ASP A 308 11.39 15.97 9.61
N LEU A 309 12.24 15.42 8.72
CA LEU A 309 13.67 15.73 8.71
C LEU A 309 13.95 17.21 8.41
N ILE A 310 13.22 17.80 7.49
CA ILE A 310 13.35 19.23 7.19
C ILE A 310 12.92 20.07 8.39
N ASN A 311 11.78 19.75 9.00
CA ASN A 311 11.25 20.50 10.13
C ASN A 311 12.13 20.36 11.40
N SER A 312 12.71 19.19 11.64
CA SER A 312 13.64 18.98 12.77
C SER A 312 14.96 19.72 12.58
N ASN A 313 15.44 19.84 11.35
CA ASN A 313 16.69 20.54 11.04
C ASN A 313 16.56 22.08 11.02
N VAL A 314 15.35 22.62 10.90
CA VAL A 314 15.11 24.07 11.07
C VAL A 314 15.31 24.51 12.53
N GLN A 315 15.31 23.56 13.48
CA GLN A 315 15.55 23.84 14.91
C GLN A 315 17.02 23.71 15.34
N THR A 316 17.91 23.19 14.50
CA THR A 316 19.34 23.00 14.82
C THR A 316 20.22 23.47 13.67
N ASP A 317 20.74 24.70 13.79
CA ASP A 317 21.51 25.40 12.73
C ASP A 317 22.95 24.86 12.51
N ASP A 318 23.34 23.68 13.01
CA ASP A 318 24.78 23.35 13.03
C ASP A 318 25.23 21.99 12.46
N ASP A 319 24.38 21.08 11.97
CA ASP A 319 24.89 19.76 11.51
C ASP A 319 24.30 19.22 10.19
N PHE A 320 24.20 20.08 9.17
CA PHE A 320 23.71 19.68 7.83
C PHE A 320 24.67 18.81 7.01
N SER A 321 25.92 18.62 7.48
CA SER A 321 26.95 17.98 6.65
C SER A 321 27.04 16.45 6.76
N GLU A 322 26.44 15.81 7.77
CA GLU A 322 26.59 14.37 8.01
C GLU A 322 25.47 13.48 7.44
N PHE A 323 24.29 14.04 7.14
CA PHE A 323 23.14 13.26 6.64
C PHE A 323 22.85 13.38 5.13
N CYS A 324 23.66 14.06 4.38
CA CYS A 324 23.59 13.97 2.93
C CYS A 324 24.11 12.59 2.50
N PHE A 325 23.25 11.80 1.87
CA PHE A 325 23.59 10.57 1.17
C PHE A 325 24.87 10.81 0.33
N ARG A 326 26.01 10.35 0.81
CA ARG A 326 27.21 10.26 -0.03
C ARG A 326 26.91 9.21 -1.07
N ALA A 327 26.62 9.63 -2.29
CA ALA A 327 26.68 8.74 -3.43
C ALA A 327 28.08 8.07 -3.44
N PRO A 328 28.17 6.75 -3.58
CA PRO A 328 29.46 6.09 -3.67
C PRO A 328 30.20 6.69 -4.86
N LYS A 329 31.40 7.23 -4.63
CA LYS A 329 32.29 7.61 -5.72
C LYS A 329 32.66 6.35 -6.48
N VAL A 330 32.11 6.23 -7.69
CA VAL A 330 32.58 5.24 -8.67
C VAL A 330 34.00 5.66 -9.03
N LYS A 331 34.97 4.77 -8.73
CA LYS A 331 36.32 4.81 -9.29
C LYS A 331 36.33 4.12 -10.62
#